data_d11ef71971eee500e342e5f7b965a3e7
#
_entry.id   d11ef71971eee500e342e5f7b965a3e7
#
_cell.length_a   1.000
_cell.length_b   1.000
_cell.length_c   1.000
_cell.angle_alpha   90.00
_cell.angle_beta   90.00
_cell.angle_gamma   90.00
#
_symmetry.space_group_name_H-M   'P 1'
#
loop_
_entity.id
_entity.type
_entity.pdbx_description
1 polymer ?
#
loop_
_entity_poly.entity_id
_entity_poly.type
_entity_poly.pdbx_seq_one_letter_code
_entity_poly.pdbx_strand_id
1 'polypeptide(L)'
;MYYNLIASAEESTVLAQYVREERAPYGSYQSEEALERALIRLLEEEGYAYLPIHDEAALIANLRTQLAALNGYDFTDAEWERFFKTSIAPASDGIAAKTRRIQTDYIQNLRRDDGTTKNIRLINKDNIHNNRLQVIHQYAVEGGAGAGENAAAHANRYDVTILVNGLPLVHLELKRRGVEIRQAFNQIKRYQRDSFWAGTGLYEYVQIFVWVATQLRERSERNKNPPAMRVEDKKLYKKHLSRLY
;
A
#
# COMPACT_ATOMS: atom_id res chain seq x y z
N MET A 1 -22.60 1.52 2.26
CA MET A 1 -21.20 1.60 1.81
C MET A 1 -21.10 0.86 0.49
N TYR A 2 -20.77 1.54 -0.61
CA TYR A 2 -20.76 0.95 -1.94
C TYR A 2 -19.38 1.11 -2.56
N TYR A 3 -18.87 0.02 -3.16
CA TYR A 3 -17.63 0.02 -3.92
C TYR A 3 -17.92 -0.29 -5.38
N ASN A 4 -17.43 0.53 -6.28
CA ASN A 4 -17.44 0.24 -7.71
C ASN A 4 -16.09 -0.34 -8.13
N LEU A 5 -16.08 -1.60 -8.57
CA LEU A 5 -14.89 -2.19 -9.18
C LEU A 5 -14.69 -1.58 -10.57
N ILE A 6 -13.52 -0.99 -10.82
CA ILE A 6 -13.22 -0.29 -12.07
C ILE A 6 -12.39 -1.18 -13.00
N ALA A 7 -11.43 -1.90 -12.47
CA ALA A 7 -10.59 -2.83 -13.21
C ALA A 7 -10.04 -3.92 -12.31
N SER A 8 -9.88 -5.12 -12.87
CA SER A 8 -9.22 -6.25 -12.23
C SER A 8 -8.31 -6.91 -13.26
N ALA A 9 -7.04 -7.13 -12.94
CA ALA A 9 -6.13 -7.94 -13.74
C ALA A 9 -6.04 -9.35 -13.16
N GLU A 10 -5.80 -10.36 -14.00
CA GLU A 10 -5.80 -11.77 -13.57
C GLU A 10 -4.72 -12.09 -12.53
N GLU A 11 -3.68 -11.26 -12.44
CA GLU A 11 -2.49 -11.57 -11.62
C GLU A 11 -2.23 -10.63 -10.46
N SER A 12 -3.09 -9.69 -10.05
CA SER A 12 -2.83 -8.99 -8.78
C SER A 12 -3.32 -7.55 -8.61
N THR A 13 -4.00 -6.91 -9.55
CA THR A 13 -4.42 -5.51 -9.35
C THR A 13 -5.93 -5.40 -9.35
N VAL A 14 -6.51 -5.05 -8.20
CA VAL A 14 -7.92 -4.68 -8.09
C VAL A 14 -8.00 -3.17 -7.92
N LEU A 15 -8.64 -2.48 -8.85
CA LEU A 15 -8.97 -1.07 -8.75
C LEU A 15 -10.43 -0.95 -8.33
N ALA A 16 -10.68 -0.50 -7.11
CA ALA A 16 -12.02 -0.26 -6.59
C ALA A 16 -12.22 1.22 -6.29
N GLN A 17 -13.37 1.74 -6.63
CA GLN A 17 -13.80 3.08 -6.29
C GLN A 17 -14.70 3.03 -5.06
N TYR A 18 -14.31 3.68 -3.98
CA TYR A 18 -15.16 3.92 -2.82
C TYR A 18 -16.00 5.18 -3.05
N VAL A 19 -17.31 5.02 -2.97
CA VAL A 19 -18.26 6.14 -3.06
C VAL A 19 -18.88 6.32 -1.68
N ARG A 20 -18.49 7.38 -0.97
CA ARG A 20 -19.12 7.79 0.28
C ARG A 20 -20.28 8.73 -0.06
N GLU A 21 -21.49 8.33 0.34
CA GLU A 21 -22.64 9.23 0.32
C GLU A 21 -22.57 10.16 1.54
N GLU A 22 -21.93 11.30 1.42
CA GLU A 22 -22.01 12.38 2.39
C GLU A 22 -22.92 13.49 1.89
N ARG A 23 -23.85 13.88 2.73
CA ARG A 23 -24.54 15.18 2.65
C ARG A 23 -23.58 16.25 3.19
N ALA A 24 -22.54 16.57 2.46
CA ALA A 24 -21.74 17.74 2.80
C ALA A 24 -22.47 19.01 2.34
N PRO A 25 -22.49 20.08 3.16
CA PRO A 25 -23.03 21.35 2.75
C PRO A 25 -22.29 21.86 1.52
N TYR A 26 -23.03 22.42 0.59
CA TYR A 26 -22.53 23.07 -0.61
C TYR A 26 -21.45 24.10 -0.21
N GLY A 27 -20.21 23.93 -0.69
CA GLY A 27 -19.29 25.05 -0.72
C GLY A 27 -17.85 24.88 -0.23
N SER A 28 -17.44 23.78 0.42
CA SER A 28 -16.05 23.68 0.87
C SER A 28 -15.18 22.90 -0.13
N TYR A 29 -14.32 23.63 -0.83
CA TYR A 29 -13.21 23.06 -1.57
C TYR A 29 -12.23 22.40 -0.60
N GLN A 30 -12.17 21.08 -0.58
CA GLN A 30 -11.15 20.35 0.18
C GLN A 30 -9.89 20.20 -0.65
N SER A 31 -8.76 20.64 -0.10
CA SER A 31 -7.43 20.38 -0.69
C SER A 31 -7.08 18.88 -0.56
N GLU A 32 -6.18 18.39 -1.41
CA GLU A 32 -5.66 17.02 -1.31
C GLU A 32 -5.08 16.76 0.09
N GLU A 33 -4.35 17.71 0.65
CA GLU A 33 -3.81 17.65 2.01
C GLU A 33 -4.90 17.52 3.10
N ALA A 34 -6.04 18.19 2.94
CA ALA A 34 -7.15 18.06 3.87
C ALA A 34 -7.80 16.67 3.78
N LEU A 35 -7.85 16.08 2.58
CA LEU A 35 -8.31 14.71 2.36
C LEU A 35 -7.36 13.69 2.98
N GLU A 36 -6.05 13.87 2.81
CA GLU A 36 -5.03 13.02 3.44
C GLU A 36 -5.18 13.02 4.96
N ARG A 37 -5.25 14.20 5.57
CA ARG A 37 -5.43 14.33 7.03
C ARG A 37 -6.74 13.71 7.52
N ALA A 38 -7.83 13.84 6.75
CA ALA A 38 -9.11 13.23 7.11
C ALA A 38 -9.05 11.70 7.02
N LEU A 39 -8.39 11.17 6.00
CA LEU A 39 -8.17 9.73 5.84
C LEU A 39 -7.29 9.18 6.96
N ILE A 40 -6.19 9.85 7.30
CA ILE A 40 -5.30 9.42 8.38
C ILE A 40 -6.07 9.35 9.70
N ARG A 41 -6.83 10.38 10.05
CA ARG A 41 -7.67 10.36 11.27
C ARG A 41 -8.65 9.20 11.28
N LEU A 42 -9.31 8.93 10.16
CA LEU A 42 -10.23 7.79 10.05
C LEU A 42 -9.49 6.47 10.29
N LEU A 43 -8.30 6.30 9.74
CA LEU A 43 -7.48 5.10 9.97
C LEU A 43 -7.02 4.98 11.43
N GLU A 44 -6.67 6.10 12.08
CA GLU A 44 -6.32 6.10 13.51
C GLU A 44 -7.53 5.70 14.38
N GLU A 45 -8.73 6.16 14.06
CA GLU A 45 -9.99 5.75 14.72
C GLU A 45 -10.26 4.25 14.55
N GLU A 46 -9.84 3.66 13.43
CA GLU A 46 -9.92 2.22 13.15
C GLU A 46 -8.73 1.42 13.75
N GLY A 47 -7.86 2.07 14.52
CA GLY A 47 -6.76 1.42 15.24
C GLY A 47 -5.43 1.34 14.51
N TYR A 48 -5.25 2.04 13.39
CA TYR A 48 -3.96 2.16 12.74
C TYR A 48 -3.05 3.14 13.49
N ALA A 49 -1.78 2.79 13.64
CA ALA A 49 -0.81 3.70 14.23
C ALA A 49 -0.23 4.64 13.15
N TYR A 50 -0.47 5.95 13.28
CA TYR A 50 0.18 6.92 12.41
C TYR A 50 1.66 7.07 12.78
N LEU A 51 2.54 7.11 11.76
CA LEU A 51 3.97 7.30 11.90
C LEU A 51 4.49 8.38 10.95
N PRO A 52 5.32 9.32 11.43
CA PRO A 52 5.94 10.35 10.61
C PRO A 52 7.18 9.81 9.89
N ILE A 53 7.00 8.83 9.02
CA ILE A 53 8.06 8.22 8.21
C ILE A 53 7.99 8.79 6.80
N HIS A 54 9.06 9.44 6.37
CA HIS A 54 9.13 10.11 5.07
C HIS A 54 10.28 9.63 4.19
N ASP A 55 11.16 8.79 4.71
CA ASP A 55 12.36 8.29 4.03
C ASP A 55 12.56 6.78 4.23
N GLU A 56 13.47 6.21 3.44
CA GLU A 56 13.72 4.78 3.43
C GLU A 56 14.42 4.28 4.69
N ALA A 57 15.33 5.06 5.26
CA ALA A 57 16.05 4.65 6.47
C ALA A 57 15.10 4.49 7.65
N ALA A 58 14.19 5.45 7.83
CA ALA A 58 13.14 5.37 8.86
C ALA A 58 12.17 4.20 8.60
N LEU A 59 11.82 3.94 7.34
CA LEU A 59 10.96 2.81 6.97
C LEU A 59 11.62 1.47 7.30
N ILE A 60 12.90 1.29 6.98
CA ILE A 60 13.68 0.08 7.30
C ILE A 60 13.83 -0.10 8.82
N ALA A 61 14.10 0.98 9.55
CA ALA A 61 14.20 0.94 11.01
C ALA A 61 12.87 0.53 11.66
N ASN A 62 11.76 1.07 11.18
CA ASN A 62 10.43 0.66 11.61
C ASN A 62 10.16 -0.82 11.31
N LEU A 63 10.48 -1.29 10.10
CA LEU A 63 10.32 -2.69 9.72
C LEU A 63 11.07 -3.62 10.68
N ARG A 64 12.34 -3.30 11.00
CA ARG A 64 13.13 -4.06 11.99
C ARG A 64 12.42 -4.14 13.33
N THR A 65 11.95 -3.01 13.83
CA THR A 65 11.23 -2.91 15.11
C THR A 65 9.96 -3.75 15.12
N GLN A 66 9.17 -3.68 14.05
CA GLN A 66 7.92 -4.43 13.97
C GLN A 66 8.16 -5.94 13.84
N LEU A 67 9.15 -6.35 13.04
CA LEU A 67 9.49 -7.78 12.93
C LEU A 67 10.11 -8.33 14.22
N ALA A 68 10.90 -7.55 14.95
CA ALA A 68 11.38 -7.93 16.27
C ALA A 68 10.22 -8.17 17.24
N ALA A 69 9.28 -7.24 17.31
CA ALA A 69 8.09 -7.36 18.16
C ALA A 69 7.20 -8.55 17.77
N LEU A 70 6.93 -8.74 16.47
CA LEU A 70 6.09 -9.85 15.98
C LEU A 70 6.67 -11.23 16.32
N ASN A 71 8.00 -11.36 16.30
CA ASN A 71 8.70 -12.63 16.47
C ASN A 71 9.29 -12.83 17.87
N GLY A 72 9.17 -11.85 18.77
CA GLY A 72 9.82 -11.88 20.08
C GLY A 72 11.32 -12.09 19.95
N TYR A 73 11.98 -11.37 19.03
CA TYR A 73 13.39 -11.57 18.72
C TYR A 73 14.10 -10.27 18.38
N ASP A 74 15.12 -9.94 19.14
CA ASP A 74 15.96 -8.77 18.92
C ASP A 74 17.12 -9.13 17.97
N PHE A 75 17.10 -8.57 16.78
CA PHE A 75 18.15 -8.75 15.77
C PHE A 75 19.41 -7.99 16.18
N THR A 76 20.58 -8.63 16.10
CA THR A 76 21.84 -7.86 16.05
C THR A 76 21.89 -7.04 14.75
N ASP A 77 22.78 -6.06 14.68
CA ASP A 77 22.92 -5.26 13.47
C ASP A 77 23.41 -6.11 12.29
N ALA A 78 24.34 -7.02 12.53
CA ALA A 78 24.85 -7.94 11.52
C ALA A 78 23.78 -8.93 11.03
N GLU A 79 22.96 -9.47 11.95
CA GLU A 79 21.84 -10.34 11.61
C GLU A 79 20.80 -9.61 10.78
N TRP A 80 20.44 -8.37 11.19
CA TRP A 80 19.46 -7.57 10.49
C TRP A 80 19.93 -7.21 9.08
N GLU A 81 21.15 -6.71 8.93
CA GLU A 81 21.69 -6.33 7.63
C GLU A 81 21.71 -7.52 6.65
N ARG A 82 22.18 -8.68 7.13
CA ARG A 82 22.20 -9.92 6.37
C ARG A 82 20.80 -10.36 5.99
N PHE A 83 19.88 -10.43 6.97
CA PHE A 83 18.49 -10.85 6.77
C PHE A 83 17.76 -9.92 5.81
N PHE A 84 17.92 -8.61 5.97
CA PHE A 84 17.32 -7.63 5.09
C PHE A 84 17.76 -7.84 3.65
N LYS A 85 19.06 -7.94 3.39
CA LYS A 85 19.62 -8.10 2.04
C LYS A 85 19.30 -9.45 1.39
N THR A 86 19.16 -10.52 2.18
CA THR A 86 18.98 -11.87 1.61
C THR A 86 17.55 -12.34 1.59
N SER A 87 16.71 -11.88 2.53
CA SER A 87 15.35 -12.40 2.73
C SER A 87 14.25 -11.36 2.58
N ILE A 88 14.53 -10.08 2.85
CA ILE A 88 13.51 -9.03 2.72
C ILE A 88 13.61 -8.35 1.35
N ALA A 89 14.78 -7.81 1.03
CA ALA A 89 15.01 -7.00 -0.17
C ALA A 89 16.27 -7.45 -0.95
N PRO A 90 16.34 -8.72 -1.39
CA PRO A 90 17.41 -9.13 -2.31
C PRO A 90 17.34 -8.29 -3.60
N ALA A 91 18.48 -7.84 -4.09
CA ALA A 91 18.56 -7.03 -5.30
C ALA A 91 18.04 -7.74 -6.57
N SER A 92 17.98 -9.07 -6.54
CA SER A 92 17.45 -9.90 -7.63
C SER A 92 15.93 -10.04 -7.63
N ASP A 93 15.27 -9.66 -6.54
CA ASP A 93 13.84 -9.89 -6.34
C ASP A 93 13.01 -8.71 -6.83
N GLY A 94 12.10 -8.98 -7.73
CA GLY A 94 11.08 -8.02 -8.16
C GLY A 94 9.73 -8.26 -7.48
N ILE A 95 8.71 -7.56 -7.97
CA ILE A 95 7.33 -7.59 -7.43
C ILE A 95 6.80 -9.02 -7.26
N ALA A 96 6.98 -9.89 -8.26
CA ALA A 96 6.46 -11.26 -8.21
C ALA A 96 7.07 -12.08 -7.05
N ALA A 97 8.39 -11.96 -6.80
CA ALA A 97 9.05 -12.64 -5.70
C ALA A 97 8.59 -12.10 -4.33
N LYS A 98 8.45 -10.78 -4.21
CA LYS A 98 7.97 -10.12 -2.98
C LYS A 98 6.49 -10.42 -2.71
N THR A 99 5.68 -10.49 -3.76
CA THR A 99 4.28 -10.93 -3.65
C THR A 99 4.18 -12.36 -3.13
N ARG A 100 4.95 -13.30 -3.73
CA ARG A 100 5.00 -14.69 -3.24
C ARG A 100 5.42 -14.74 -1.77
N ARG A 101 6.41 -13.95 -1.38
CA ARG A 101 6.92 -13.89 -0.01
C ARG A 101 5.84 -13.50 0.99
N ILE A 102 4.93 -12.61 0.64
CA ILE A 102 3.79 -12.25 1.51
C ILE A 102 2.67 -13.27 1.43
N GLN A 103 2.40 -13.81 0.25
CA GLN A 103 1.23 -14.67 0.04
C GLN A 103 1.48 -16.13 0.44
N THR A 104 2.67 -16.66 0.22
CA THR A 104 2.98 -18.07 0.48
C THR A 104 4.16 -18.27 1.42
N ASP A 105 5.24 -17.53 1.22
CA ASP A 105 6.53 -17.76 1.88
C ASP A 105 6.76 -16.74 3.02
N TYR A 106 5.71 -16.43 3.80
CA TYR A 106 5.72 -15.39 4.83
C TYR A 106 6.56 -15.73 6.07
N ILE A 107 7.13 -16.92 6.12
CA ILE A 107 8.11 -17.33 7.12
C ILE A 107 9.47 -17.44 6.43
N GLN A 108 10.42 -16.62 6.86
CA GLN A 108 11.76 -16.54 6.31
C GLN A 108 12.80 -17.05 7.30
N ASN A 109 13.87 -17.67 6.79
CA ASN A 109 14.94 -18.19 7.62
C ASN A 109 15.99 -17.10 7.90
N LEU A 110 16.18 -16.78 9.16
CA LEU A 110 17.29 -15.96 9.65
C LEU A 110 18.46 -16.86 10.03
N ARG A 111 19.65 -16.62 9.46
CA ARG A 111 20.89 -17.19 9.97
C ARG A 111 21.40 -16.31 11.10
N ARG A 112 21.49 -16.87 12.31
CA ARG A 112 21.97 -16.17 13.50
C ARG A 112 23.50 -16.07 13.52
N ASP A 113 24.02 -15.18 14.37
CA ASP A 113 25.46 -14.99 14.51
C ASP A 113 26.15 -16.21 15.17
N ASP A 114 25.42 -17.00 15.96
CA ASP A 114 25.88 -18.28 16.52
C ASP A 114 25.88 -19.44 15.50
N GLY A 115 25.51 -19.19 14.23
CA GLY A 115 25.44 -20.19 13.18
C GLY A 115 24.12 -20.97 13.11
N THR A 116 23.25 -20.83 14.11
CA THR A 116 21.92 -21.46 14.09
C THR A 116 20.94 -20.72 13.19
N THR A 117 19.78 -21.29 12.93
CA THR A 117 18.72 -20.66 12.15
C THR A 117 17.49 -20.39 13.02
N LYS A 118 16.77 -19.30 12.71
CA LYS A 118 15.49 -18.96 13.33
C LYS A 118 14.49 -18.59 12.22
N ASN A 119 13.29 -19.10 12.36
CA ASN A 119 12.17 -18.70 11.50
C ASN A 119 11.64 -17.34 11.93
N ILE A 120 11.58 -16.41 10.99
CA ILE A 120 11.06 -15.05 11.16
C ILE A 120 9.76 -14.93 10.33
N ARG A 121 8.66 -14.67 11.00
CA ARG A 121 7.37 -14.38 10.36
C ARG A 121 7.34 -12.92 9.91
N LEU A 122 7.00 -12.69 8.67
CA LEU A 122 6.76 -11.36 8.13
C LEU A 122 5.32 -10.90 8.39
N ILE A 123 4.38 -11.85 8.32
CA ILE A 123 2.96 -11.66 8.60
C ILE A 123 2.47 -12.84 9.45
N ASN A 124 1.64 -12.54 10.44
CA ASN A 124 0.96 -13.58 11.21
C ASN A 124 -0.39 -13.89 10.52
N LYS A 125 -0.45 -15.03 9.83
CA LYS A 125 -1.67 -15.49 9.16
C LYS A 125 -2.55 -16.35 10.04
N ASP A 126 -1.98 -16.93 11.10
CA ASP A 126 -2.71 -17.78 12.05
C ASP A 126 -3.63 -16.93 12.93
N ASN A 127 -3.16 -15.75 13.32
CA ASN A 127 -3.96 -14.74 14.01
C ASN A 127 -3.66 -13.35 13.42
N ILE A 128 -4.55 -12.88 12.57
CA ILE A 128 -4.40 -11.60 11.87
C ILE A 128 -4.34 -10.39 12.82
N HIS A 129 -4.94 -10.49 14.01
CA HIS A 129 -4.95 -9.42 15.02
C HIS A 129 -3.59 -9.21 15.69
N ASN A 130 -2.66 -10.15 15.52
CA ASN A 130 -1.28 -9.99 16.00
C ASN A 130 -0.42 -9.14 15.04
N ASN A 131 -0.94 -8.78 13.88
CA ASN A 131 -0.24 -7.89 12.97
C ASN A 131 -0.46 -6.44 13.38
N ARG A 132 0.61 -5.65 13.33
CA ARG A 132 0.56 -4.22 13.60
C ARG A 132 0.20 -3.48 12.31
N LEU A 133 -0.92 -2.75 12.34
CA LEU A 133 -1.36 -1.88 11.25
C LEU A 133 -0.84 -0.47 11.51
N GLN A 134 -0.19 0.12 10.52
CA GLN A 134 0.41 1.45 10.61
C GLN A 134 0.06 2.24 9.34
N VAL A 135 0.07 3.55 9.45
CA VAL A 135 -0.14 4.45 8.31
C VAL A 135 0.95 5.52 8.28
N ILE A 136 1.51 5.72 7.10
CA ILE A 136 2.47 6.81 6.79
C ILE A 136 1.91 7.65 5.65
N HIS A 137 2.38 8.89 5.52
CA HIS A 137 1.98 9.76 4.42
C HIS A 137 3.16 10.55 3.88
N GLN A 138 3.00 11.05 2.64
CA GLN A 138 3.99 11.92 1.99
C GLN A 138 5.40 11.31 2.00
N TYR A 139 5.48 10.00 1.78
CA TYR A 139 6.77 9.31 1.67
C TYR A 139 7.48 9.71 0.38
N ALA A 140 8.71 10.18 0.50
CA ALA A 140 9.53 10.62 -0.62
C ALA A 140 10.47 9.48 -1.06
N VAL A 141 10.45 9.16 -2.35
CA VAL A 141 11.44 8.26 -2.96
C VAL A 141 12.49 9.11 -3.65
N GLU A 142 13.72 9.03 -3.17
CA GLU A 142 14.85 9.63 -3.86
C GLU A 142 15.04 8.94 -5.21
N GLY A 143 15.13 9.69 -6.28
CA GLY A 143 15.29 9.17 -7.63
C GLY A 143 16.51 8.26 -7.72
N GLY A 144 16.35 7.05 -8.24
CA GLY A 144 17.43 6.09 -8.40
C GLY A 144 18.58 6.63 -9.26
N ALA A 145 19.79 6.16 -9.01
CA ALA A 145 21.06 6.56 -9.61
C ALA A 145 21.20 6.33 -11.14
N GLY A 146 20.10 6.43 -11.89
CA GLY A 146 20.05 6.31 -13.35
C GLY A 146 19.43 7.51 -14.07
N ALA A 147 18.96 8.49 -13.33
CA ALA A 147 18.36 9.69 -13.89
C ALA A 147 19.48 10.72 -14.17
N GLY A 148 19.72 11.05 -15.45
CA GLY A 148 20.69 12.05 -15.85
C GLY A 148 20.45 13.43 -15.22
N GLU A 149 21.32 14.40 -15.47
CA GLU A 149 21.38 15.74 -14.85
C GLU A 149 20.07 16.55 -14.73
N ASN A 150 18.96 16.06 -15.29
CA ASN A 150 17.62 16.61 -15.16
C ASN A 150 16.75 15.89 -14.09
N ALA A 151 17.29 14.97 -13.31
CA ALA A 151 16.57 14.16 -12.32
C ALA A 151 16.24 14.86 -10.99
N ALA A 152 16.68 16.08 -10.79
CA ALA A 152 16.33 16.87 -9.61
C ALA A 152 14.85 17.29 -9.55
N ALA A 153 14.05 16.92 -10.56
CA ALA A 153 12.74 17.52 -10.74
C ALA A 153 11.55 16.75 -10.13
N HIS A 154 11.64 15.45 -9.91
CA HIS A 154 10.46 14.72 -9.41
C HIS A 154 10.83 13.58 -8.47
N ALA A 155 11.15 13.90 -7.22
CA ALA A 155 10.98 12.93 -6.14
C ALA A 155 9.52 12.49 -6.16
N ASN A 156 9.25 11.21 -6.47
CA ASN A 156 7.91 10.68 -6.42
C ASN A 156 7.47 10.67 -4.95
N ARG A 157 6.36 11.33 -4.68
CA ARG A 157 5.80 11.48 -3.35
C ARG A 157 4.53 10.65 -3.27
N TYR A 158 4.51 9.71 -2.37
CA TYR A 158 3.36 8.82 -2.17
C TYR A 158 2.41 9.43 -1.13
N ASP A 159 1.12 9.57 -1.48
CA ASP A 159 0.16 10.27 -0.64
C ASP A 159 -0.01 9.56 0.70
N VAL A 160 -0.62 8.37 0.71
CA VAL A 160 -0.82 7.58 1.94
C VAL A 160 -0.43 6.13 1.69
N THR A 161 0.28 5.53 2.63
CA THR A 161 0.65 4.12 2.56
C THR A 161 0.32 3.41 3.87
N ILE A 162 -0.35 2.27 3.77
CA ILE A 162 -0.62 1.39 4.91
C ILE A 162 0.48 0.33 4.99
N LEU A 163 1.06 0.22 6.17
CA LEU A 163 2.05 -0.78 6.50
C LEU A 163 1.42 -1.89 7.36
N VAL A 164 1.84 -3.13 7.12
CA VAL A 164 1.56 -4.27 7.99
C VAL A 164 2.88 -4.81 8.50
N ASN A 165 3.09 -4.76 9.80
CA ASN A 165 4.37 -5.10 10.45
C ASN A 165 5.57 -4.35 9.83
N GLY A 166 5.36 -3.10 9.41
CA GLY A 166 6.37 -2.26 8.76
C GLY A 166 6.55 -2.48 7.25
N LEU A 167 5.90 -3.48 6.64
CA LEU A 167 5.93 -3.71 5.20
C LEU A 167 4.84 -2.88 4.49
N PRO A 168 5.15 -2.11 3.44
CA PRO A 168 4.17 -1.33 2.68
C PRO A 168 3.31 -2.27 1.83
N LEU A 169 2.06 -2.50 2.23
CA LEU A 169 1.17 -3.43 1.52
C LEU A 169 0.04 -2.74 0.76
N VAL A 170 -0.37 -1.55 1.17
CA VAL A 170 -1.44 -0.81 0.49
C VAL A 170 -0.99 0.63 0.24
N HIS A 171 -1.10 1.07 -1.00
CA HIS A 171 -0.87 2.46 -1.37
C HIS A 171 -2.18 3.13 -1.78
N LEU A 172 -2.44 4.30 -1.20
CA LEU A 172 -3.63 5.09 -1.47
C LEU A 172 -3.21 6.41 -2.11
N GLU A 173 -3.71 6.67 -3.30
CA GLU A 173 -3.54 7.92 -4.02
C GLU A 173 -4.81 8.75 -3.90
N LEU A 174 -4.69 9.97 -3.40
CA LEU A 174 -5.82 10.86 -3.18
C LEU A 174 -5.86 11.93 -4.27
N LYS A 175 -7.01 12.10 -4.87
CA LYS A 175 -7.23 13.13 -5.88
C LYS A 175 -8.45 13.95 -5.53
N ARG A 176 -8.30 15.26 -5.71
CA ARG A 176 -9.41 16.21 -5.63
C ARG A 176 -10.39 15.99 -6.78
N ARG A 177 -11.57 16.55 -6.64
CA ARG A 177 -12.62 16.56 -7.66
C ARG A 177 -12.14 16.98 -9.04
N GLY A 178 -12.68 16.32 -10.07
CA GLY A 178 -12.48 16.71 -11.46
C GLY A 178 -11.20 16.14 -12.11
N VAL A 179 -10.40 15.38 -11.38
CA VAL A 179 -9.27 14.65 -11.98
C VAL A 179 -9.78 13.34 -12.59
N GLU A 180 -9.48 13.14 -13.87
CA GLU A 180 -9.91 11.93 -14.58
C GLU A 180 -9.21 10.69 -14.00
N ILE A 181 -9.97 9.59 -13.83
CA ILE A 181 -9.47 8.27 -13.41
C ILE A 181 -8.26 7.82 -14.23
N ARG A 182 -8.22 8.15 -15.51
CA ARG A 182 -7.11 7.83 -16.41
C ARG A 182 -5.79 8.46 -15.97
N GLN A 183 -5.82 9.67 -15.39
CA GLN A 183 -4.60 10.33 -14.90
C GLN A 183 -4.03 9.63 -13.67
N ALA A 184 -4.89 9.21 -12.74
CA ALA A 184 -4.46 8.43 -11.57
C ALA A 184 -3.89 7.06 -11.97
N PHE A 185 -4.53 6.38 -12.93
CA PHE A 185 -4.01 5.12 -13.47
C PHE A 185 -2.64 5.28 -14.13
N ASN A 186 -2.44 6.36 -14.89
CA ASN A 186 -1.15 6.67 -15.48
C ASN A 186 -0.09 7.00 -14.42
N GLN A 187 -0.48 7.61 -13.30
CA GLN A 187 0.41 7.88 -12.18
C GLN A 187 0.85 6.58 -11.48
N ILE A 188 -0.07 5.65 -11.21
CA ILE A 188 0.26 4.34 -10.67
C ILE A 188 1.20 3.57 -11.61
N LYS A 189 0.93 3.55 -12.91
CA LYS A 189 1.82 2.93 -13.90
C LYS A 189 3.22 3.57 -13.92
N ARG A 190 3.30 4.89 -13.74
CA ARG A 190 4.56 5.61 -13.63
C ARG A 190 5.30 5.18 -12.36
N TYR A 191 4.64 5.09 -11.21
CA TYR A 191 5.24 4.62 -9.98
C TYR A 191 5.76 3.19 -10.10
N GLN A 192 4.99 2.28 -10.68
CA GLN A 192 5.42 0.91 -10.95
C GLN A 192 6.65 0.85 -11.84
N ARG A 193 6.76 1.73 -12.84
CA ARG A 193 7.89 1.74 -13.78
C ARG A 193 9.12 2.44 -13.21
N ASP A 194 8.94 3.57 -12.52
CA ASP A 194 10.01 4.53 -12.30
C ASP A 194 10.45 4.62 -10.82
N SER A 195 9.65 4.18 -9.85
CA SER A 195 9.95 4.44 -8.45
C SER A 195 9.83 3.28 -7.48
N PHE A 196 9.07 2.23 -7.77
CA PHE A 196 9.03 1.07 -6.87
C PHE A 196 10.35 0.31 -6.82
N TRP A 197 11.16 0.43 -7.85
CA TRP A 197 12.51 -0.14 -7.97
C TRP A 197 13.58 0.72 -7.32
N ALA A 198 13.25 1.95 -6.90
CA ALA A 198 14.21 2.84 -6.29
C ALA A 198 14.60 2.37 -4.88
N GLY A 199 15.82 2.65 -4.49
CA GLY A 199 16.35 2.27 -3.20
C GLY A 199 16.42 0.74 -3.02
N THR A 200 15.90 0.24 -1.91
CA THR A 200 15.86 -1.20 -1.60
C THR A 200 14.67 -1.93 -2.24
N GLY A 201 13.80 -1.23 -2.96
CA GLY A 201 12.60 -1.81 -3.57
C GLY A 201 11.56 -2.29 -2.54
N LEU A 202 11.50 -1.72 -1.33
CA LEU A 202 10.47 -2.08 -0.34
C LEU A 202 9.06 -1.82 -0.85
N TYR A 203 8.84 -0.79 -1.68
CA TYR A 203 7.53 -0.51 -2.25
C TYR A 203 7.03 -1.55 -3.25
N GLU A 204 7.89 -2.47 -3.71
CA GLU A 204 7.45 -3.62 -4.50
C GLU A 204 6.64 -4.65 -3.69
N TYR A 205 6.59 -4.50 -2.36
CA TYR A 205 5.67 -5.26 -1.50
C TYR A 205 4.22 -4.79 -1.59
N VAL A 206 3.93 -3.64 -2.20
CA VAL A 206 2.56 -3.13 -2.34
C VAL A 206 1.70 -4.09 -3.15
N GLN A 207 0.65 -4.61 -2.51
CA GLN A 207 -0.27 -5.58 -3.09
C GLN A 207 -1.57 -4.92 -3.59
N ILE A 208 -1.93 -3.79 -2.99
CA ILE A 208 -3.20 -3.11 -3.26
C ILE A 208 -2.93 -1.64 -3.54
N PHE A 209 -3.45 -1.17 -4.67
CA PHE A 209 -3.49 0.25 -4.99
C PHE A 209 -4.93 0.73 -4.89
N VAL A 210 -5.15 1.77 -4.10
CA VAL A 210 -6.45 2.38 -3.91
C VAL A 210 -6.38 3.82 -4.40
N TRP A 211 -7.27 4.16 -5.30
CA TRP A 211 -7.47 5.53 -5.70
C TRP A 211 -8.71 6.10 -5.02
N VAL A 212 -8.53 7.19 -4.31
CA VAL A 212 -9.61 7.87 -3.58
C VAL A 212 -9.89 9.21 -4.25
N ALA A 213 -11.07 9.35 -4.82
CA ALA A 213 -11.55 10.63 -5.35
C ALA A 213 -12.84 11.02 -4.65
N THR A 214 -12.92 12.25 -4.19
CA THR A 214 -14.19 12.80 -3.71
C THR A 214 -15.06 13.18 -4.90
N GLN A 215 -16.12 12.42 -5.16
CA GLN A 215 -17.17 12.82 -6.10
C GLN A 215 -18.39 13.30 -5.33
N LEU A 216 -18.81 14.56 -5.55
CA LEU A 216 -20.20 14.92 -5.33
C LEU A 216 -20.99 14.45 -6.56
N ARG A 217 -21.99 13.64 -6.32
CA ARG A 217 -22.98 13.32 -7.34
C ARG A 217 -23.71 14.61 -7.66
N GLU A 218 -23.45 15.21 -8.84
CA GLU A 218 -24.41 16.12 -9.43
C GLU A 218 -25.68 15.30 -9.62
N ARG A 219 -26.75 15.72 -8.93
CA ARG A 219 -28.07 15.16 -9.09
C ARG A 219 -28.58 15.59 -10.47
N SER A 220 -28.18 14.84 -11.50
CA SER A 220 -28.93 14.87 -12.75
C SER A 220 -30.32 14.33 -12.42
N GLU A 221 -31.31 15.21 -12.43
CA GLU A 221 -32.72 14.87 -12.17
C GLU A 221 -33.34 13.90 -13.19
N ARG A 222 -32.54 13.32 -14.08
CA ARG A 222 -33.01 12.48 -15.19
C ARG A 222 -32.84 10.97 -15.01
N ASN A 223 -32.31 10.45 -13.91
CA ASN A 223 -32.21 9.00 -13.80
C ASN A 223 -32.70 8.49 -12.45
N LYS A 224 -33.97 8.15 -12.38
CA LYS A 224 -34.66 7.62 -11.19
C LYS A 224 -34.31 6.15 -10.86
N ASN A 225 -33.47 5.47 -11.63
CA ASN A 225 -33.06 4.10 -11.37
C ASN A 225 -31.54 3.96 -11.56
N PRO A 226 -30.76 3.69 -10.50
CA PRO A 226 -29.38 3.25 -10.68
C PRO A 226 -29.40 1.88 -11.39
N PRO A 227 -28.49 1.61 -12.34
CA PRO A 227 -28.42 0.30 -12.95
C PRO A 227 -28.10 -0.74 -11.87
N ALA A 228 -28.95 -1.76 -11.76
CA ALA A 228 -28.72 -2.88 -10.89
C ALA A 228 -27.42 -3.58 -11.34
N MET A 229 -26.55 -3.89 -10.38
CA MET A 229 -25.33 -4.66 -10.62
C MET A 229 -25.70 -5.98 -11.31
N ARG A 230 -25.15 -6.26 -12.48
CA ARG A 230 -25.48 -7.48 -13.26
C ARG A 230 -25.10 -8.73 -12.47
N VAL A 231 -25.82 -9.81 -12.68
CA VAL A 231 -25.59 -11.10 -11.98
C VAL A 231 -24.18 -11.64 -12.23
N GLU A 232 -23.60 -11.32 -13.39
CA GLU A 232 -22.24 -11.67 -13.79
C GLU A 232 -21.18 -10.95 -12.92
N ASP A 233 -21.39 -9.67 -12.60
CA ASP A 233 -20.49 -8.91 -11.75
C ASP A 233 -20.46 -9.43 -10.31
N LYS A 234 -21.63 -9.92 -9.81
CA LYS A 234 -21.73 -10.57 -8.49
C LYS A 234 -20.98 -11.91 -8.42
N LYS A 235 -20.97 -12.67 -9.52
CA LYS A 235 -20.24 -13.95 -9.60
C LYS A 235 -18.73 -13.72 -9.62
N LEU A 236 -18.27 -12.70 -10.34
CA LEU A 236 -16.85 -12.32 -10.41
C LEU A 236 -16.34 -11.88 -9.03
N TYR A 237 -17.09 -11.04 -8.33
CA TYR A 237 -16.77 -10.58 -6.98
C TYR A 237 -16.66 -11.74 -5.97
N LYS A 238 -17.63 -12.68 -5.97
CA LYS A 238 -17.56 -13.89 -5.12
C LYS A 238 -16.37 -14.78 -5.43
N LYS A 239 -16.02 -14.94 -6.70
CA LYS A 239 -14.88 -15.76 -7.14
C LYS A 239 -13.54 -15.18 -6.73
N HIS A 240 -13.41 -13.84 -6.65
CA HIS A 240 -12.19 -13.18 -6.21
C HIS A 240 -12.03 -13.20 -4.69
N LEU A 241 -13.11 -12.98 -3.93
CA LEU A 241 -13.06 -13.10 -2.47
C LEU A 241 -12.71 -14.53 -2.01
N SER A 242 -13.19 -15.57 -2.69
CA SER A 242 -12.85 -16.96 -2.35
C SER A 242 -11.41 -17.38 -2.70
N ARG A 243 -10.65 -16.54 -3.39
CA ARG A 243 -9.22 -16.75 -3.67
C ARG A 243 -8.30 -15.98 -2.72
N LEU A 244 -8.85 -15.08 -1.90
CA LEU A 244 -8.12 -14.30 -0.89
C LEU A 244 -8.18 -14.94 0.51
N TYR A 245 -8.99 -15.97 0.67
CA TYR A 245 -9.12 -16.86 1.84
C TYR A 245 -8.86 -18.30 1.38
#